data_dd61bfa6fd78063cea80926892ccc4fc
#
_entry.id   dd61bfa6fd78063cea80926892ccc4fc
#
_cell.length_a   1.000
_cell.length_b   1.000
_cell.length_c   1.000
_cell.angle_alpha   90.00
_cell.angle_beta   90.00
_cell.angle_gamma   90.00
#
_symmetry.space_group_name_H-M   'P 1'
#
loop_
_entity.id
_entity.type
_entity.pdbx_description
1 polymer ?
#
loop_
_entity_poly.entity_id
_entity_poly.type
_entity_poly.pdbx_seq_one_letter_code
_entity_poly.pdbx_strand_id
1 'polypeptide(L)' 'MNTAVVSKVFPTRSHTVSAQGGITCSIQSADPDDDWRWHMFDTVKGSDFIGDQDSIEYMCKEGLLCTCIQWSLDLQ' A
#
# COMPACT_ATOMS: atom_id res chain seq x y z
N MET A 1 8.24 16.85 11.30
CA MET A 1 7.51 15.79 12.01
C MET A 1 8.49 14.79 12.61
N ASN A 2 8.34 14.49 13.88
CA ASN A 2 9.16 13.43 14.51
C ASN A 2 8.56 12.07 14.16
N THR A 3 9.35 11.23 13.53
CA THR A 3 8.87 9.94 13.04
C THR A 3 9.77 8.83 13.55
N ALA A 4 9.17 7.75 14.04
CA ALA A 4 9.86 6.52 14.39
C ALA A 4 9.42 5.40 13.45
N VAL A 5 10.38 4.68 12.92
CA VAL A 5 10.11 3.53 12.06
C VAL A 5 10.60 2.28 12.78
N VAL A 6 9.67 1.37 13.02
CA VAL A 6 9.95 0.10 13.71
C VAL A 6 10.01 -1.01 12.67
N SER A 7 11.09 -1.78 12.67
CA SER A 7 11.29 -2.83 11.69
C SER A 7 11.77 -4.11 12.36
N LYS A 8 11.29 -5.24 11.86
CA LYS A 8 11.74 -6.57 12.31
C LYS A 8 13.14 -6.89 11.81
N VAL A 9 13.52 -6.35 10.64
CA VAL A 9 14.81 -6.59 10.03
C VAL A 9 15.65 -5.31 10.06
N PHE A 10 16.96 -5.46 9.90
CA PHE A 10 17.84 -4.29 9.80
C PHE A 10 17.34 -3.39 8.64
N PRO A 11 17.25 -2.08 8.83
CA PRO A 11 16.59 -1.19 7.85
C PRO A 11 17.10 -1.33 6.42
N THR A 12 18.40 -1.53 6.21
CA THR A 12 18.95 -1.67 4.86
C THR A 12 18.66 -3.01 4.20
N ARG A 13 18.02 -3.94 4.92
CA ARG A 13 17.60 -5.23 4.38
C ARG A 13 16.13 -5.26 3.98
N SER A 14 15.43 -4.15 4.14
CA SER A 14 14.03 -4.03 3.76
C SER A 14 13.87 -3.92 2.24
N HIS A 15 12.80 -4.48 1.71
CA HIS A 15 12.43 -4.30 0.31
C HIS A 15 12.20 -2.83 -0.02
N THR A 16 11.78 -2.02 0.94
CA THR A 16 11.59 -0.58 0.76
C THR A 16 12.88 0.09 0.32
N VAL A 17 14.03 -0.33 0.83
CA VAL A 17 15.34 0.23 0.47
C VAL A 17 15.75 -0.17 -0.95
N SER A 18 15.42 -1.39 -1.37
CA SER A 18 15.79 -1.91 -2.69
C SER A 18 14.77 -1.59 -3.78
N ALA A 19 13.60 -1.12 -3.41
CA ALA A 19 12.56 -0.76 -4.38
C ALA A 19 12.94 0.52 -5.13
N GLN A 20 12.51 0.60 -6.38
CA GLN A 20 12.75 1.80 -7.21
C GLN A 20 11.73 2.89 -6.96
N GLY A 21 10.79 2.67 -6.07
CA GLY A 21 9.75 3.61 -5.72
C GLY A 21 8.38 3.14 -6.18
N GLY A 22 7.38 3.88 -5.76
CA GLY A 22 6.01 3.60 -6.09
C GLY A 22 5.22 3.06 -4.91
N ILE A 23 4.03 3.60 -4.76
CA ILE A 23 3.03 3.14 -3.82
C ILE A 23 1.74 3.00 -4.59
N THR A 24 1.11 1.84 -4.51
CA THR A 24 -0.12 1.56 -5.24
C THR A 24 -1.30 1.49 -4.28
N CYS A 25 -2.35 2.25 -4.59
CA CYS A 25 -3.64 2.07 -3.94
C CYS A 25 -4.74 2.57 -4.87
N SER A 26 -5.97 2.12 -4.62
CA SER A 26 -7.13 2.51 -5.40
C SER A 26 -7.71 3.81 -4.83
N ILE A 27 -7.55 4.91 -5.55
CA ILE A 27 -8.06 6.23 -5.15
C ILE A 27 -9.02 6.85 -6.18
N GLN A 28 -9.32 6.12 -7.25
CA GLN A 28 -10.25 6.54 -8.31
C GLN A 28 -9.86 7.87 -8.99
N SER A 29 -8.58 8.22 -8.95
CA SER A 29 -8.14 9.51 -9.49
C SER A 29 -8.11 9.56 -11.02
N ALA A 30 -7.81 8.44 -11.67
CA ALA A 30 -7.69 8.35 -13.13
C ALA A 30 -8.88 7.65 -13.78
N ASP A 31 -9.55 6.76 -13.07
CA ASP A 31 -10.65 5.93 -13.56
C ASP A 31 -11.73 5.86 -12.48
N PRO A 32 -12.94 6.40 -12.72
CA PRO A 32 -14.03 6.33 -11.74
C PRO A 32 -14.51 4.91 -11.46
N ASP A 33 -14.22 3.95 -12.34
CA ASP A 33 -14.54 2.54 -12.13
C ASP A 33 -13.47 1.81 -11.31
N ASP A 34 -12.39 2.49 -10.93
CA ASP A 34 -11.35 1.92 -10.08
C ASP A 34 -11.93 1.60 -8.70
N ASP A 35 -11.59 0.41 -8.18
CA ASP A 35 -12.09 -0.10 -6.91
C ASP A 35 -10.96 -0.86 -6.22
N TRP A 36 -10.94 -0.82 -4.90
CA TRP A 36 -9.97 -1.57 -4.11
C TRP A 36 -10.02 -3.09 -4.40
N ARG A 37 -11.15 -3.60 -4.89
CA ARG A 37 -11.31 -5.02 -5.24
C ARG A 37 -10.44 -5.42 -6.42
N TRP A 38 -10.24 -4.54 -7.39
CA TRP A 38 -9.31 -4.77 -8.49
C TRP A 38 -7.87 -4.84 -7.99
N HIS A 39 -7.50 -3.93 -7.09
CA HIS A 39 -6.19 -3.96 -6.44
C HIS A 39 -5.99 -5.25 -5.65
N MET A 40 -7.00 -5.68 -4.90
CA MET A 40 -6.96 -6.96 -4.18
C MET A 40 -6.78 -8.14 -5.12
N PHE A 41 -7.53 -8.18 -6.21
CA PHE A 41 -7.42 -9.24 -7.23
C PHE A 41 -5.99 -9.31 -7.79
N ASP A 42 -5.44 -8.17 -8.19
CA ASP A 42 -4.10 -8.12 -8.75
C ASP A 42 -3.03 -8.54 -7.73
N THR A 43 -3.20 -8.18 -6.46
CA THR A 43 -2.27 -8.52 -5.40
C THR A 43 -2.33 -10.01 -5.07
N VAL A 44 -3.52 -10.58 -4.97
CA VAL A 44 -3.70 -12.02 -4.74
C VAL A 44 -3.10 -12.83 -5.90
N LYS A 45 -3.38 -12.41 -7.13
CA LYS A 45 -2.83 -13.07 -8.32
C LYS A 45 -1.32 -12.93 -8.40
N GLY A 46 -0.78 -11.74 -8.09
CA GLY A 46 0.65 -11.48 -8.08
C GLY A 46 1.41 -12.28 -7.02
N SER A 47 0.75 -12.65 -5.94
CA SER A 47 1.33 -13.50 -4.90
C SER A 47 1.14 -14.99 -5.18
N ASP A 48 0.70 -15.38 -6.37
CA ASP A 48 0.41 -16.76 -6.76
C ASP A 48 -0.60 -17.43 -5.83
N PHE A 49 -1.53 -16.67 -5.26
CA PHE A 49 -2.58 -17.13 -4.35
C PHE A 49 -2.07 -17.73 -3.03
N ILE A 50 -0.81 -17.50 -2.69
CA ILE A 50 -0.21 -17.98 -1.43
C ILE A 50 -0.07 -16.88 -0.37
N GLY A 51 -0.39 -15.64 -0.71
CA GLY A 51 -0.40 -14.53 0.25
C GLY A 51 -1.52 -14.68 1.27
N ASP A 52 -1.37 -13.98 2.41
CA ASP A 52 -2.42 -13.89 3.42
C ASP A 52 -3.55 -13.00 2.89
N GLN A 53 -4.67 -13.62 2.50
CA GLN A 53 -5.77 -12.91 1.87
C GLN A 53 -6.44 -11.89 2.78
N ASP A 54 -6.52 -12.15 4.07
CA ASP A 54 -7.09 -11.20 5.03
C ASP A 54 -6.23 -9.94 5.13
N SER A 55 -4.91 -10.09 5.17
CA SER A 55 -3.99 -8.97 5.18
C SER A 55 -4.03 -8.18 3.86
N ILE A 56 -4.13 -8.87 2.74
CA ILE A 56 -4.24 -8.26 1.41
C ILE A 56 -5.54 -7.46 1.31
N GLU A 57 -6.65 -8.03 1.74
CA GLU A 57 -7.94 -7.33 1.73
C GLU A 57 -7.87 -6.07 2.59
N TYR A 58 -7.34 -6.17 3.80
CA TYR A 58 -7.18 -5.03 4.68
C TYR A 58 -6.33 -3.93 4.03
N MET A 59 -5.19 -4.30 3.49
CA MET A 59 -4.27 -3.35 2.84
C MET A 59 -4.96 -2.62 1.68
N CYS A 60 -5.60 -3.35 0.79
CA CYS A 60 -6.23 -2.77 -0.39
C CYS A 60 -7.43 -1.91 -0.04
N LYS A 61 -8.22 -2.35 0.94
CA LYS A 61 -9.44 -1.66 1.37
C LYS A 61 -9.13 -0.36 2.13
N GLU A 62 -8.12 -0.38 2.99
CA GLU A 62 -7.76 0.75 3.84
C GLU A 62 -6.73 1.69 3.19
N GLY A 63 -6.18 1.31 2.06
CA GLY A 63 -5.13 2.09 1.38
C GLY A 63 -5.56 3.52 1.03
N LEU A 64 -6.81 3.70 0.64
CA LEU A 64 -7.36 5.02 0.34
C LEU A 64 -7.27 5.96 1.53
N LEU A 65 -7.67 5.50 2.71
CA LEU A 65 -7.64 6.31 3.92
C LEU A 65 -6.21 6.70 4.29
N CYS A 66 -5.29 5.76 4.25
CA CYS A 66 -3.88 6.02 4.56
C CYS A 66 -3.27 7.04 3.58
N THR A 67 -3.57 6.91 2.31
CA THR A 67 -3.07 7.82 1.27
C THR A 67 -3.64 9.23 1.45
N CYS A 68 -4.92 9.35 1.78
CA CYS A 68 -5.55 10.64 2.03
C CYS A 68 -4.95 11.34 3.25
N ILE A 69 -4.67 10.60 4.31
CA ILE A 69 -4.03 11.16 5.53
C ILE A 69 -2.63 11.65 5.19
N GLN A 70 -1.84 10.86 4.48
CA GLN A 70 -0.49 11.25 4.08
C GLN A 70 -0.50 12.53 3.24
N TRP A 71 -1.39 12.59 2.25
CA TRP A 71 -1.55 13.77 1.41
C TRP A 71 -1.88 15.02 2.23
N SER A 72 -2.80 14.90 3.19
CA SER A 72 -3.17 16.02 4.04
C SER A 72 -2.01 16.50 4.90
N LEU A 73 -1.17 15.60 5.39
CA LEU A 73 0.02 15.95 6.17
C LEU A 73 1.08 16.64 5.32
N ASP A 74 1.26 16.20 4.08
CA ASP A 74 2.26 16.79 3.17
C ASP A 74 1.89 18.21 2.73
N LEU A 75 0.60 18.55 2.77
CA LEU A 75 0.12 19.91 2.43
C LEU A 75 0.26 20.93 3.57
N GLN A 76 0.56 20.47 4.74
CA GLN A 76 0.80 21.35 5.92
C GLN A 76 2.27 21.75 6.03
#